data_fb1cccb01ca7131938111faf621f1aa9
#
_entry.id   fb1cccb01ca7131938111faf621f1aa9
#
_cell.length_a   1.000
_cell.length_b   1.000
_cell.length_c   1.000
_cell.angle_alpha   90.00
_cell.angle_beta   90.00
_cell.angle_gamma   90.00
#
_symmetry.space_group_name_H-M   'P 1'
#
loop_
_entity.id
_entity.type
_entity.pdbx_description
1 polymer ?
#
loop_
_entity_poly.entity_id
_entity_poly.type
_entity_poly.pdbx_seq_one_letter_code
_entity_poly.pdbx_strand_id
1 'polypeptide(L)'
;SPNLSKLPWKCVGTLPEDRAKLEQIKKDPNLNRSAGYGSETIDEIIKEYKPDVYIGAEDIWGFNKFWERKWWNNINCMIWTTLDSEPILPLAVEAAPHIKNYYVWASFAERALNKLGHEHVGTLRGSVDCKSFYRLKDNERSSLRKRYFIDSNAFIIGFVFRNQLRKSVPNLLDGFKKFTEDNPSSNAKLLLHTHWGEGW
;
A
#
# COMPACT_ATOMS: atom_id res chain seq x y z
N SER A 1 -12.42 -13.19 -7.59
CA SER A 1 -12.69 -11.77 -7.29
C SER A 1 -13.69 -11.71 -6.15
N PRO A 2 -13.56 -10.81 -5.19
CA PRO A 2 -14.60 -10.59 -4.19
C PRO A 2 -15.89 -10.22 -4.92
N ASN A 3 -17.03 -10.71 -4.42
CA ASN A 3 -18.32 -10.39 -5.00
C ASN A 3 -18.68 -8.93 -4.66
N LEU A 4 -18.33 -8.01 -5.55
CA LEU A 4 -18.53 -6.57 -5.38
C LEU A 4 -20.01 -6.17 -5.18
N SER A 5 -20.96 -7.01 -5.62
CA SER A 5 -22.40 -6.76 -5.43
C SER A 5 -22.86 -6.86 -3.97
N LYS A 6 -22.04 -7.42 -3.07
CA LYS A 6 -22.34 -7.55 -1.64
C LYS A 6 -21.83 -6.38 -0.80
N LEU A 7 -21.10 -5.44 -1.40
CA LEU A 7 -20.62 -4.27 -0.68
C LEU A 7 -21.75 -3.25 -0.48
N PRO A 8 -21.79 -2.56 0.67
CA PRO A 8 -22.81 -1.55 0.96
C PRO A 8 -22.59 -0.23 0.20
N TRP A 9 -21.60 -0.17 -0.66
CA TRP A 9 -21.26 0.97 -1.52
C TRP A 9 -21.09 0.53 -2.98
N LYS A 10 -21.19 1.49 -3.89
CA LYS A 10 -20.96 1.26 -5.32
C LYS A 10 -19.46 1.19 -5.61
N CYS A 11 -19.05 0.20 -6.39
CA CYS A 11 -17.70 0.09 -6.91
C CYS A 11 -17.70 0.44 -8.40
N VAL A 12 -16.77 1.31 -8.80
CA VAL A 12 -16.55 1.69 -10.20
C VAL A 12 -15.13 1.28 -10.59
N GLY A 13 -14.96 0.71 -11.79
CA GLY A 13 -13.66 0.33 -12.32
C GLY A 13 -12.79 1.55 -12.63
N THR A 14 -11.48 1.41 -12.49
CA THR A 14 -10.50 2.47 -12.82
C THR A 14 -10.19 2.55 -14.30
N LEU A 15 -10.47 1.49 -15.06
CA LEU A 15 -10.23 1.44 -16.50
C LEU A 15 -11.53 1.74 -17.28
N PRO A 16 -11.44 2.41 -18.45
CA PRO A 16 -12.60 2.68 -19.27
C PRO A 16 -13.23 1.39 -19.81
N GLU A 17 -14.55 1.36 -19.97
CA GLU A 17 -15.29 0.25 -20.57
C GLU A 17 -15.13 0.20 -22.10
N ASP A 18 -14.80 1.34 -22.72
CA ASP A 18 -14.55 1.43 -24.16
C ASP A 18 -13.31 0.63 -24.54
N ARG A 19 -13.52 -0.41 -25.37
CA ARG A 19 -12.45 -1.31 -25.83
C ARG A 19 -11.37 -0.61 -26.65
N ALA A 20 -11.75 0.36 -27.50
CA ALA A 20 -10.77 1.07 -28.33
C ALA A 20 -9.86 1.94 -27.46
N LYS A 21 -10.43 2.65 -26.48
CA LYS A 21 -9.71 3.44 -25.48
C LYS A 21 -8.81 2.53 -24.62
N LEU A 22 -9.32 1.38 -24.20
CA LEU A 22 -8.55 0.41 -23.41
C LEU A 22 -7.34 -0.14 -24.18
N GLU A 23 -7.48 -0.42 -25.48
CA GLU A 23 -6.37 -0.90 -26.31
C GLU A 23 -5.33 0.21 -26.55
N GLN A 24 -5.73 1.47 -26.65
CA GLN A 24 -4.79 2.60 -26.71
C GLN A 24 -3.98 2.72 -25.42
N ILE A 25 -4.64 2.63 -24.27
CA ILE A 25 -4.01 2.67 -22.94
C ILE A 25 -2.98 1.55 -22.80
N LYS A 26 -3.32 0.33 -23.19
CA LYS A 26 -2.41 -0.83 -23.09
C LYS A 26 -1.14 -0.69 -23.93
N LYS A 27 -1.20 0.05 -25.04
CA LYS A 27 -0.05 0.26 -25.93
C LYS A 27 0.94 1.30 -25.40
N ASP A 28 0.50 2.20 -24.54
CA ASP A 28 1.37 3.21 -23.93
C ASP A 28 1.66 2.83 -22.46
N PRO A 29 2.90 2.46 -22.12
CA PRO A 29 3.27 2.06 -20.74
C PRO A 29 2.99 3.14 -19.70
N ASN A 30 3.10 4.42 -20.06
CA ASN A 30 2.87 5.53 -19.13
C ASN A 30 1.37 5.69 -18.85
N LEU A 31 0.54 5.68 -19.90
CA LEU A 31 -0.92 5.70 -19.75
C LEU A 31 -1.43 4.46 -19.02
N ASN A 32 -0.91 3.28 -19.37
CA ASN A 32 -1.33 2.03 -18.72
C ASN A 32 -1.10 2.06 -17.22
N ARG A 33 0.04 2.57 -16.77
CA ARG A 33 0.34 2.70 -15.35
C ARG A 33 -0.63 3.64 -14.65
N SER A 34 -0.83 4.86 -15.15
CA SER A 34 -1.70 5.86 -14.53
C SER A 34 -3.19 5.50 -14.63
N ALA A 35 -3.62 4.88 -15.74
CA ALA A 35 -5.00 4.42 -15.92
C ALA A 35 -5.41 3.34 -14.90
N GLY A 36 -4.47 2.47 -14.48
CA GLY A 36 -4.69 1.51 -13.41
C GLY A 36 -5.12 2.16 -12.08
N TYR A 37 -4.80 3.44 -11.90
CA TYR A 37 -5.16 4.27 -10.74
C TYR A 37 -6.28 5.28 -11.03
N GLY A 38 -6.97 5.11 -12.15
CA GLY A 38 -8.17 5.88 -12.49
C GLY A 38 -7.91 7.22 -13.19
N SER A 39 -6.69 7.52 -13.68
CA SER A 39 -6.38 8.79 -14.33
C SER A 39 -7.26 9.09 -15.55
N GLU A 40 -7.74 8.03 -16.24
CA GLU A 40 -8.52 8.12 -17.46
C GLU A 40 -10.04 8.15 -17.23
N THR A 41 -10.48 7.84 -16.02
CA THR A 41 -11.92 7.72 -15.70
C THR A 41 -12.39 8.67 -14.62
N ILE A 42 -11.48 9.23 -13.82
CA ILE A 42 -11.84 10.03 -12.64
C ILE A 42 -12.69 11.26 -13.00
N ASP A 43 -12.39 11.95 -14.08
CA ASP A 43 -13.12 13.16 -14.47
C ASP A 43 -14.60 12.85 -14.81
N GLU A 44 -14.83 11.71 -15.48
CA GLU A 44 -16.17 11.22 -15.82
C GLU A 44 -16.93 10.81 -14.55
N ILE A 45 -16.27 10.10 -13.64
CA ILE A 45 -16.82 9.68 -12.35
C ILE A 45 -17.22 10.89 -11.50
N ILE A 46 -16.34 11.88 -11.37
CA ILE A 46 -16.64 13.12 -10.63
C ILE A 46 -17.82 13.87 -11.24
N LYS A 47 -17.89 13.94 -12.56
CA LYS A 47 -19.00 14.59 -13.28
C LYS A 47 -20.34 13.86 -13.09
N GLU A 48 -20.31 12.52 -13.11
CA GLU A 48 -21.51 11.68 -12.95
C GLU A 48 -22.03 11.71 -11.52
N TYR A 49 -21.16 11.47 -10.54
CA TYR A 49 -21.56 11.27 -9.14
C TYR A 49 -21.61 12.56 -8.33
N LYS A 50 -20.95 13.62 -8.78
CA LYS A 50 -20.90 14.94 -8.11
C LYS A 50 -20.65 14.83 -6.60
N PRO A 51 -19.57 14.17 -6.18
CA PRO A 51 -19.30 13.96 -4.76
C PRO A 51 -18.99 15.27 -4.04
N ASP A 52 -19.38 15.38 -2.78
CA ASP A 52 -19.03 16.49 -1.90
C ASP A 52 -17.59 16.37 -1.38
N VAL A 53 -17.10 15.14 -1.30
CA VAL A 53 -15.77 14.81 -0.77
C VAL A 53 -15.08 13.81 -1.69
N TYR A 54 -13.81 14.06 -1.98
CA TYR A 54 -12.92 13.10 -2.62
C TYR A 54 -11.85 12.67 -1.63
N ILE A 55 -11.69 11.36 -1.44
CA ILE A 55 -10.62 10.77 -0.62
C ILE A 55 -9.78 9.88 -1.52
N GLY A 56 -8.53 10.29 -1.75
CA GLY A 56 -7.54 9.49 -2.44
C GLY A 56 -6.67 8.73 -1.45
N ALA A 57 -6.64 7.39 -1.53
CA ALA A 57 -5.82 6.54 -0.68
C ALA A 57 -4.95 5.65 -1.58
N GLU A 58 -3.75 6.12 -1.92
CA GLU A 58 -2.81 5.44 -2.81
C GLU A 58 -1.40 6.06 -2.66
N ASP A 59 -0.39 5.47 -3.30
CA ASP A 59 0.91 6.11 -3.48
C ASP A 59 0.78 7.42 -4.26
N ILE A 60 1.54 8.44 -3.89
CA ILE A 60 1.40 9.80 -4.46
C ILE A 60 1.50 9.84 -5.99
N TRP A 61 2.31 8.99 -6.57
CA TRP A 61 2.47 8.89 -8.03
C TRP A 61 1.22 8.28 -8.72
N GLY A 62 0.37 7.54 -8.00
CA GLY A 62 -0.87 6.97 -8.52
C GLY A 62 -1.93 8.01 -8.85
N PHE A 63 -1.87 9.18 -8.21
CA PHE A 63 -2.86 10.25 -8.45
C PHE A 63 -2.63 11.01 -9.76
N ASN A 64 -1.50 10.83 -10.43
CA ASN A 64 -1.23 11.47 -11.73
C ASN A 64 -1.64 12.95 -11.77
N LYS A 65 -1.23 13.72 -10.74
CA LYS A 65 -1.49 15.16 -10.59
C LYS A 65 -2.99 15.53 -10.58
N PHE A 66 -3.84 14.75 -9.91
CA PHE A 66 -5.28 15.06 -9.79
C PHE A 66 -5.53 16.47 -9.23
N TRP A 67 -4.61 17.04 -8.46
CA TRP A 67 -4.68 18.42 -7.95
C TRP A 67 -4.63 19.49 -9.03
N GLU A 68 -4.27 19.18 -10.26
CA GLU A 68 -4.31 20.07 -11.42
C GLU A 68 -5.63 19.97 -12.19
N ARG A 69 -6.54 19.03 -11.85
CA ARG A 69 -7.82 18.85 -12.52
C ARG A 69 -8.81 19.97 -12.15
N LYS A 70 -9.65 20.34 -13.12
CA LYS A 70 -10.63 21.44 -12.97
C LYS A 70 -11.59 21.27 -11.79
N TRP A 71 -11.92 20.05 -11.42
CA TRP A 71 -12.82 19.75 -10.32
C TRP A 71 -12.17 19.81 -8.93
N TRP A 72 -10.85 19.74 -8.85
CA TRP A 72 -10.11 19.58 -7.59
C TRP A 72 -10.44 20.63 -6.54
N ASN A 73 -10.49 21.91 -6.95
CA ASN A 73 -10.78 23.03 -6.06
C ASN A 73 -12.29 23.24 -5.78
N ASN A 74 -13.16 22.48 -6.45
CA ASN A 74 -14.61 22.56 -6.29
C ASN A 74 -15.16 21.49 -5.33
N ILE A 75 -14.31 20.59 -4.85
CA ILE A 75 -14.65 19.46 -3.98
C ILE A 75 -13.71 19.49 -2.77
N ASN A 76 -14.17 19.03 -1.61
CA ASN A 76 -13.30 18.81 -0.47
C ASN A 76 -12.39 17.60 -0.72
N CYS A 77 -11.19 17.85 -1.21
CA CYS A 77 -10.23 16.80 -1.54
C CYS A 77 -9.29 16.50 -0.38
N MET A 78 -9.07 15.21 -0.13
CA MET A 78 -8.11 14.68 0.82
C MET A 78 -7.22 13.66 0.10
N ILE A 79 -5.93 13.73 0.33
CA ILE A 79 -4.98 12.69 -0.05
C ILE A 79 -4.42 12.02 1.20
N TRP A 80 -4.42 10.71 1.20
CA TRP A 80 -3.84 9.86 2.22
C TRP A 80 -2.90 8.87 1.55
N THR A 81 -1.60 9.10 1.69
CA THR A 81 -0.57 8.39 0.92
C THR A 81 0.53 7.78 1.79
N THR A 82 1.17 6.74 1.27
CA THR A 82 2.41 6.23 1.82
C THR A 82 3.60 7.01 1.28
N LEU A 83 4.51 7.41 2.18
CA LEU A 83 5.85 7.86 1.84
C LEU A 83 6.79 7.05 2.72
N ASP A 84 7.62 6.23 2.12
CA ASP A 84 8.31 5.12 2.79
C ASP A 84 9.85 5.24 2.79
N SER A 85 10.35 6.41 2.35
CA SER A 85 11.80 6.68 2.32
C SER A 85 12.13 8.14 2.62
N GLU A 86 13.34 8.36 3.07
CA GLU A 86 13.98 9.68 3.15
C GLU A 86 15.28 9.62 2.33
N PRO A 87 15.54 10.58 1.41
CA PRO A 87 14.76 11.80 1.15
C PRO A 87 13.38 11.51 0.58
N ILE A 88 12.42 12.39 0.90
CA ILE A 88 11.03 12.30 0.42
C ILE A 88 10.99 12.38 -1.11
N LEU A 89 10.12 11.57 -1.70
CA LEU A 89 9.89 11.54 -3.14
C LEU A 89 9.58 12.97 -3.66
N PRO A 90 10.30 13.47 -4.67
CA PRO A 90 10.13 14.84 -5.18
C PRO A 90 8.69 15.18 -5.54
N LEU A 91 7.95 14.24 -6.15
CA LEU A 91 6.53 14.41 -6.47
C LEU A 91 5.66 14.69 -5.23
N ALA A 92 5.99 14.12 -4.08
CA ALA A 92 5.24 14.37 -2.84
C ALA A 92 5.46 15.79 -2.31
N VAL A 93 6.67 16.31 -2.49
CA VAL A 93 7.01 17.71 -2.15
C VAL A 93 6.34 18.68 -3.11
N GLU A 94 6.36 18.38 -4.43
CA GLU A 94 5.68 19.14 -5.47
C GLU A 94 4.16 19.20 -5.23
N ALA A 95 3.56 18.07 -4.83
CA ALA A 95 2.12 17.96 -4.58
C ALA A 95 1.65 18.74 -3.34
N ALA A 96 2.48 18.84 -2.31
CA ALA A 96 2.08 19.33 -1.00
C ALA A 96 1.43 20.73 -1.02
N PRO A 97 1.90 21.75 -1.77
CA PRO A 97 1.24 23.06 -1.83
C PRO A 97 -0.17 23.03 -2.41
N HIS A 98 -0.50 21.99 -3.18
CA HIS A 98 -1.76 21.88 -3.92
C HIS A 98 -2.82 21.05 -3.18
N ILE A 99 -2.43 20.35 -2.11
CA ILE A 99 -3.29 19.41 -1.38
C ILE A 99 -3.56 19.97 0.02
N LYS A 100 -4.71 20.59 0.20
CA LYS A 100 -5.09 21.20 1.49
C LYS A 100 -5.19 20.18 2.63
N ASN A 101 -5.79 19.00 2.39
CA ASN A 101 -5.93 17.93 3.38
C ASN A 101 -4.97 16.80 2.99
N TYR A 102 -3.71 16.97 3.31
CA TYR A 102 -2.65 16.02 2.97
C TYR A 102 -2.23 15.23 4.20
N TYR A 103 -2.44 13.91 4.14
CA TYR A 103 -2.09 13.00 5.21
C TYR A 103 -1.13 11.92 4.72
N VAL A 104 -0.16 11.61 5.57
CA VAL A 104 0.81 10.53 5.34
C VAL A 104 0.68 9.44 6.40
N TRP A 105 1.04 8.21 6.08
CA TRP A 105 0.88 7.07 6.98
C TRP A 105 1.88 7.09 8.13
N ALA A 106 3.07 7.64 7.90
CA ALA A 106 4.17 7.59 8.83
C ALA A 106 4.58 8.99 9.33
N SER A 107 4.76 9.12 10.63
CA SER A 107 5.12 10.39 11.26
C SER A 107 6.51 10.92 10.87
N PHE A 108 7.41 10.07 10.36
CA PHE A 108 8.68 10.59 9.83
C PHE A 108 8.46 11.39 8.54
N ALA A 109 7.52 10.95 7.68
CA ALA A 109 7.20 11.63 6.43
C ALA A 109 6.53 12.99 6.68
N GLU A 110 5.62 13.09 7.67
CA GLU A 110 5.09 14.37 8.16
C GLU A 110 6.22 15.29 8.59
N ARG A 111 7.12 14.84 9.49
CA ARG A 111 8.23 15.64 9.95
C ARG A 111 9.17 16.09 8.81
N ALA A 112 9.39 15.21 7.82
CA ALA A 112 10.25 15.54 6.68
C ALA A 112 9.59 16.58 5.77
N LEU A 113 8.29 16.47 5.48
CA LEU A 113 7.56 17.48 4.70
C LEU A 113 7.44 18.81 5.46
N ASN A 114 7.20 18.78 6.77
CA ASN A 114 7.13 19.99 7.60
C ASN A 114 8.46 20.74 7.61
N LYS A 115 9.61 20.04 7.67
CA LYS A 115 10.94 20.64 7.53
C LYS A 115 11.16 21.31 6.17
N LEU A 116 10.44 20.88 5.15
CA LEU A 116 10.46 21.49 3.81
C LEU A 116 9.43 22.63 3.65
N GLY A 117 8.77 23.03 4.74
CA GLY A 117 7.82 24.16 4.76
C GLY A 117 6.36 23.77 4.55
N HIS A 118 6.03 22.47 4.57
CA HIS A 118 4.66 21.98 4.37
C HIS A 118 4.00 21.59 5.70
N GLU A 119 3.85 22.55 6.62
CA GLU A 119 3.37 22.34 7.99
C GLU A 119 1.92 21.85 8.11
N HIS A 120 1.13 21.97 7.05
CA HIS A 120 -0.26 21.50 6.99
C HIS A 120 -0.36 19.98 6.78
N VAL A 121 0.74 19.31 6.42
CA VAL A 121 0.75 17.86 6.25
C VAL A 121 0.71 17.19 7.61
N GLY A 122 -0.27 16.29 7.78
CA GLY A 122 -0.46 15.55 9.03
C GLY A 122 -0.25 14.05 8.89
N THR A 123 -0.11 13.36 10.02
CA THR A 123 -0.07 11.89 10.05
C THR A 123 -1.46 11.32 10.31
N LEU A 124 -1.92 10.46 9.42
CA LEU A 124 -3.06 9.59 9.61
C LEU A 124 -2.62 8.13 9.45
N ARG A 125 -2.43 7.42 10.53
CA ARG A 125 -1.93 6.05 10.50
C ARG A 125 -2.97 5.09 9.95
N GLY A 126 -2.51 4.09 9.18
CA GLY A 126 -3.33 2.94 8.83
C GLY A 126 -3.72 2.13 10.06
N SER A 127 -4.80 1.42 9.96
CA SER A 127 -5.31 0.55 11.02
C SER A 127 -5.35 -0.90 10.57
N VAL A 128 -5.44 -1.80 11.54
CA VAL A 128 -5.60 -3.23 11.32
C VAL A 128 -6.85 -3.70 12.07
N ASP A 129 -7.55 -4.67 11.51
CA ASP A 129 -8.69 -5.30 12.20
C ASP A 129 -8.22 -6.09 13.41
N CYS A 130 -8.38 -5.52 14.59
CA CYS A 130 -7.99 -6.15 15.86
C CYS A 130 -8.82 -7.38 16.23
N LYS A 131 -9.94 -7.67 15.52
CA LYS A 131 -10.69 -8.92 15.70
C LYS A 131 -10.00 -10.07 14.98
N SER A 132 -9.32 -9.78 13.87
CA SER A 132 -8.56 -10.77 13.09
C SER A 132 -7.10 -10.82 13.48
N PHE A 133 -6.51 -9.69 13.90
CA PHE A 133 -5.11 -9.56 14.28
C PHE A 133 -4.99 -9.24 15.76
N TYR A 134 -4.86 -10.28 16.57
CA TYR A 134 -4.72 -10.17 18.03
C TYR A 134 -3.68 -11.16 18.55
N ARG A 135 -3.21 -10.92 19.77
CA ARG A 135 -2.30 -11.85 20.43
C ARG A 135 -3.07 -13.10 20.86
N LEU A 136 -2.69 -14.23 20.30
CA LEU A 136 -3.26 -15.53 20.68
C LEU A 136 -2.99 -15.83 22.14
N LYS A 137 -3.96 -16.49 22.81
CA LYS A 137 -3.75 -17.11 24.12
C LYS A 137 -2.77 -18.29 23.99
N ASP A 138 -2.12 -18.66 25.07
CA ASP A 138 -1.07 -19.70 25.05
C ASP A 138 -1.59 -21.06 24.58
N ASN A 139 -2.80 -21.44 24.92
CA ASN A 139 -3.44 -22.67 24.45
C ASN A 139 -3.75 -22.62 22.96
N GLU A 140 -4.24 -21.50 22.43
CA GLU A 140 -4.51 -21.31 21.01
C GLU A 140 -3.21 -21.33 20.20
N ARG A 141 -2.19 -20.61 20.69
CA ARG A 141 -0.85 -20.59 20.12
C ARG A 141 -0.22 -21.98 20.07
N SER A 142 -0.32 -22.75 21.15
CA SER A 142 0.21 -24.12 21.25
C SER A 142 -0.52 -25.06 20.28
N SER A 143 -1.84 -24.97 20.20
CA SER A 143 -2.67 -25.76 19.28
C SER A 143 -2.33 -25.43 17.82
N LEU A 144 -2.13 -24.14 17.48
CA LEU A 144 -1.74 -23.71 16.15
C LEU A 144 -0.36 -24.23 15.77
N ARG A 145 0.61 -24.13 16.68
CA ARG A 145 1.97 -24.67 16.44
C ARG A 145 1.93 -26.17 16.19
N LYS A 146 1.21 -26.93 17.00
CA LYS A 146 1.02 -28.37 16.82
C LYS A 146 0.41 -28.70 15.46
N ARG A 147 -0.63 -27.95 15.04
CA ARG A 147 -1.29 -28.12 13.75
C ARG A 147 -0.33 -27.95 12.57
N TYR A 148 0.61 -27.02 12.67
CA TYR A 148 1.60 -26.75 11.62
C TYR A 148 2.96 -27.41 11.86
N PHE A 149 3.05 -28.38 12.76
CA PHE A 149 4.28 -29.11 13.06
C PHE A 149 5.45 -28.20 13.47
N ILE A 150 5.14 -27.10 14.15
CA ILE A 150 6.13 -26.17 14.67
C ILE A 150 6.47 -26.55 16.09
N ASP A 151 7.76 -26.73 16.38
CA ASP A 151 8.26 -26.99 17.72
C ASP A 151 7.79 -25.89 18.70
N SER A 152 7.31 -26.31 19.88
CA SER A 152 6.85 -25.40 20.93
C SER A 152 7.91 -24.37 21.35
N ASN A 153 9.18 -24.77 21.32
CA ASN A 153 10.32 -23.96 21.72
C ASN A 153 10.99 -23.20 20.57
N ALA A 154 10.51 -23.39 19.32
CA ALA A 154 11.08 -22.68 18.20
C ALA A 154 10.83 -21.17 18.29
N PHE A 155 11.86 -20.38 18.03
CA PHE A 155 11.73 -18.96 17.77
C PHE A 155 11.41 -18.73 16.31
N ILE A 156 10.19 -18.23 16.00
CA ILE A 156 9.74 -18.05 14.64
C ILE A 156 10.02 -16.61 14.18
N ILE A 157 10.81 -16.49 13.12
CA ILE A 157 11.01 -15.26 12.38
C ILE A 157 10.09 -15.31 11.16
N GLY A 158 9.02 -14.49 11.14
CA GLY A 158 8.03 -14.48 10.08
C GLY A 158 8.30 -13.39 9.05
N PHE A 159 8.21 -13.72 7.77
CA PHE A 159 8.23 -12.76 6.69
C PHE A 159 7.06 -13.03 5.74
N VAL A 160 6.08 -12.10 5.75
CA VAL A 160 4.90 -12.13 4.88
C VAL A 160 5.10 -11.08 3.80
N PHE A 161 5.15 -11.48 2.54
CA PHE A 161 5.54 -10.57 1.47
C PHE A 161 5.04 -11.04 0.11
N ARG A 162 4.93 -10.10 -0.82
CA ARG A 162 4.84 -10.39 -2.24
C ARG A 162 6.24 -10.66 -2.79
N ASN A 163 6.42 -11.77 -3.53
CA ASN A 163 7.73 -12.16 -4.05
C ASN A 163 8.16 -11.21 -5.17
N GLN A 164 8.87 -10.16 -4.82
CA GLN A 164 9.37 -9.11 -5.71
C GLN A 164 10.84 -8.83 -5.40
N LEU A 165 11.59 -8.42 -6.42
CA LEU A 165 13.03 -8.16 -6.32
C LEU A 165 13.40 -7.25 -5.13
N ARG A 166 12.63 -6.16 -4.90
CA ARG A 166 12.83 -5.21 -3.80
C ARG A 166 12.71 -5.83 -2.39
N LYS A 167 12.12 -7.03 -2.28
CA LYS A 167 12.01 -7.76 -1.00
C LYS A 167 13.26 -8.52 -0.64
N SER A 168 14.19 -8.61 -1.60
CA SER A 168 15.57 -9.10 -1.39
C SER A 168 15.64 -10.45 -0.66
N VAL A 169 14.84 -11.42 -1.10
CA VAL A 169 14.76 -12.74 -0.47
C VAL A 169 16.13 -13.45 -0.37
N PRO A 170 17.03 -13.38 -1.38
CA PRO A 170 18.36 -13.96 -1.25
C PRO A 170 19.12 -13.40 -0.04
N ASN A 171 19.17 -12.09 0.16
CA ASN A 171 19.84 -11.47 1.30
C ASN A 171 19.20 -11.89 2.65
N LEU A 172 17.86 -12.06 2.68
CA LEU A 172 17.19 -12.57 3.87
C LEU A 172 17.65 -14.00 4.21
N LEU A 173 17.76 -14.87 3.19
CA LEU A 173 18.18 -16.25 3.37
C LEU A 173 19.65 -16.33 3.81
N ASP A 174 20.53 -15.56 3.20
CA ASP A 174 21.94 -15.48 3.58
C ASP A 174 22.11 -14.93 5.01
N GLY A 175 21.38 -13.89 5.35
CA GLY A 175 21.36 -13.32 6.69
C GLY A 175 20.84 -14.31 7.74
N PHE A 176 19.77 -15.06 7.43
CA PHE A 176 19.24 -16.08 8.31
C PHE A 176 20.20 -17.27 8.47
N LYS A 177 20.83 -17.71 7.37
CA LYS A 177 21.86 -18.74 7.41
C LYS A 177 23.00 -18.33 8.34
N LYS A 178 23.59 -17.15 8.14
CA LYS A 178 24.65 -16.62 9.00
C LYS A 178 24.22 -16.55 10.47
N PHE A 179 23.00 -16.07 10.74
CA PHE A 179 22.46 -16.01 12.10
C PHE A 179 22.42 -17.41 12.75
N THR A 180 21.97 -18.44 12.03
CA THR A 180 21.89 -19.81 12.57
C THR A 180 23.27 -20.45 12.77
N GLU A 181 24.25 -20.14 11.91
CA GLU A 181 25.65 -20.57 12.06
C GLU A 181 26.28 -19.91 13.31
N ASP A 182 26.05 -18.60 13.51
CA ASP A 182 26.56 -17.86 14.68
C ASP A 182 25.83 -18.23 15.99
N ASN A 183 24.60 -18.77 15.90
CA ASN A 183 23.75 -19.11 17.04
C ASN A 183 23.12 -20.52 16.93
N PRO A 184 23.92 -21.58 16.95
CA PRO A 184 23.45 -22.94 16.68
C PRO A 184 22.42 -23.47 17.69
N SER A 185 22.38 -22.92 18.90
CA SER A 185 21.42 -23.29 19.94
C SER A 185 20.11 -22.52 19.90
N SER A 186 19.93 -21.57 18.98
CA SER A 186 18.78 -20.64 18.96
C SER A 186 17.43 -21.29 18.66
N ASN A 187 17.41 -22.53 18.11
CA ASN A 187 16.18 -23.16 17.59
C ASN A 187 15.31 -22.20 16.76
N ALA A 188 15.94 -21.28 16.02
CA ALA A 188 15.24 -20.34 15.18
C ALA A 188 14.73 -21.00 13.90
N LYS A 189 13.54 -20.60 13.45
CA LYS A 189 12.94 -21.04 12.19
C LYS A 189 12.50 -19.83 11.40
N LEU A 190 12.76 -19.81 10.11
CA LEU A 190 12.29 -18.79 9.18
C LEU A 190 10.98 -19.26 8.53
N LEU A 191 9.91 -18.51 8.77
CA LEU A 191 8.59 -18.71 8.14
C LEU A 191 8.43 -17.72 7.00
N LEU A 192 8.37 -18.21 5.77
CA LEU A 192 8.13 -17.41 4.59
C LEU A 192 6.69 -17.64 4.11
N HIS A 193 5.89 -16.59 4.09
CA HIS A 193 4.54 -16.63 3.55
C HIS A 193 4.46 -15.73 2.30
N THR A 194 4.47 -16.36 1.13
CA THR A 194 4.49 -15.69 -0.17
C THR A 194 3.95 -16.59 -1.27
N HIS A 195 3.66 -16.01 -2.42
CA HIS A 195 3.38 -16.74 -3.65
C HIS A 195 4.64 -16.80 -4.50
N TRP A 196 5.28 -17.98 -4.58
CA TRP A 196 6.57 -18.15 -5.26
C TRP A 196 6.52 -17.90 -6.76
N GLY A 197 5.40 -18.18 -7.41
CA GLY A 197 5.22 -17.98 -8.85
C GLY A 197 5.14 -16.51 -9.29
N GLU A 198 5.08 -15.55 -8.36
CA GLU A 198 5.17 -14.11 -8.67
C GLU A 198 6.61 -13.60 -8.72
N GLY A 199 7.59 -14.48 -8.46
CA GLY A 199 9.00 -14.12 -8.42
C GLY A 199 9.57 -13.81 -9.80
N TRP A 200 10.49 -12.89 -9.83
CA TRP A 200 11.33 -12.53 -10.98
C TRP A 200 12.52 -11.70 -10.53
#